data_90fe4070686440ac2eb49756af156a18
#
_entry.id   90fe4070686440ac2eb49756af156a18
#
_cell.length_a   1.000
_cell.length_b   1.000
_cell.length_c   1.000
_cell.angle_alpha   90.00
_cell.angle_beta   90.00
_cell.angle_gamma   90.00
#
_symmetry.space_group_name_H-M   'P 1'
#
loop_
_entity.id
_entity.type
_entity.pdbx_description
1 polymer ?
#
loop_
_entity_poly.entity_id
_entity_poly.type
_entity_poly.pdbx_seq_one_letter_code
_entity_poly.pdbx_strand_id
1 'polypeptide(L)'
;ARSFQGLVCLLFASKLGGNILKEKRLFVCQQCGAIVPKWMGRCPECGSWNSIVEDEVLPEKKLAGTYRSPQLLQDITYSEDERILTSISELDRVLGGGIVPGSLVLIGGDPGIGKSTLMLQICGNLSRTRKVLYISGEESEKQVKLRADRLGISAGNLYIMAENNMNLIETAIKELKPDVAIIDSIQTVYFPELSSGPGSVSQIREATVKSLRLSKETETAIFVVGHVTKEGSLAGPKLLEHMVDVVLYFEGERYHAYRLLRTVKNRFGSTNEIGIFEMRDRGLVEVTSPSKYLLSGKLKDAAGSAVACILEGTRPLLVEVQALVSRTGFNLPRRQTSGVDYNRAALLIAVLEKKLGYMLGQEDIYINVAGGIKVEEPGAD
;
A
#
# COMPACT_ATOMS: atom_id res chain seq x y z
N ALA A 1 -62.50 -9.44 -49.73
CA ALA A 1 -63.05 -8.16 -50.21
C ALA A 1 -62.20 -7.05 -49.53
N ARG A 2 -61.47 -6.33 -50.40
CA ARG A 2 -61.14 -4.91 -50.36
C ARG A 2 -60.44 -4.40 -49.08
N SER A 3 -59.14 -4.10 -49.10
CA SER A 3 -58.52 -2.93 -49.71
C SER A 3 -58.97 -1.63 -49.04
N PHE A 4 -58.02 -0.98 -48.41
CA PHE A 4 -57.70 0.45 -48.46
C PHE A 4 -56.51 0.64 -47.51
N GLN A 5 -55.33 0.71 -47.98
CA GLN A 5 -54.65 1.85 -48.59
C GLN A 5 -54.89 3.14 -47.85
N GLY A 6 -53.86 3.63 -47.31
CA GLY A 6 -53.50 4.96 -47.68
C GLY A 6 -52.97 5.73 -46.49
N LEU A 7 -51.71 5.92 -46.51
CA LEU A 7 -51.11 7.26 -46.57
C LEU A 7 -51.71 8.31 -45.61
N VAL A 8 -51.27 8.32 -44.38
CA VAL A 8 -50.99 9.55 -43.65
C VAL A 8 -49.67 9.34 -42.89
N CYS A 9 -48.64 9.33 -43.66
CA CYS A 9 -47.32 9.58 -43.18
C CYS A 9 -47.13 11.12 -43.28
N LEU A 10 -46.39 11.70 -42.36
CA LEU A 10 -45.93 13.08 -42.35
C LEU A 10 -46.96 14.08 -41.83
N LEU A 11 -46.73 14.38 -40.60
CA LEU A 11 -46.76 15.68 -39.92
C LEU A 11 -47.19 15.44 -38.47
N PHE A 12 -46.21 15.11 -37.63
CA PHE A 12 -46.09 15.52 -36.24
C PHE A 12 -44.88 14.82 -35.58
N ALA A 13 -43.74 14.97 -36.24
CA ALA A 13 -42.47 14.75 -35.59
C ALA A 13 -41.95 16.08 -35.05
N SER A 14 -42.54 16.56 -34.01
CA SER A 14 -41.96 17.69 -33.23
C SER A 14 -42.57 17.67 -31.81
N LYS A 15 -42.22 16.63 -31.04
CA LYS A 15 -42.11 16.78 -29.61
C LYS A 15 -40.78 16.17 -29.22
N LEU A 16 -39.80 17.06 -29.17
CA LEU A 16 -38.58 16.98 -28.41
C LEU A 16 -38.88 16.52 -26.97
N GLY A 17 -38.91 15.26 -26.78
CA GLY A 17 -38.72 14.67 -25.47
C GLY A 17 -37.22 14.54 -25.21
N GLY A 18 -36.60 15.64 -24.86
CA GLY A 18 -35.27 15.59 -24.26
C GLY A 18 -35.37 14.74 -22.99
N ASN A 19 -34.97 13.48 -23.05
CA ASN A 19 -34.57 12.76 -21.86
C ASN A 19 -33.32 13.48 -21.34
N ILE A 20 -33.52 14.48 -20.51
CA ILE A 20 -32.53 14.95 -19.58
C ILE A 20 -32.29 13.71 -18.71
N LEU A 21 -31.21 13.00 -18.98
CA LEU A 21 -30.66 12.01 -18.08
C LEU A 21 -30.46 12.75 -16.76
N LYS A 22 -31.37 12.52 -15.80
CA LYS A 22 -31.19 13.00 -14.43
C LYS A 22 -29.87 12.40 -13.97
N GLU A 23 -28.86 13.24 -13.90
CA GLU A 23 -27.61 12.94 -13.21
C GLU A 23 -27.97 12.40 -11.83
N LYS A 24 -27.73 11.13 -11.61
CA LYS A 24 -27.90 10.51 -10.30
C LYS A 24 -26.78 11.03 -9.42
N ARG A 25 -27.06 12.08 -8.65
CA ARG A 25 -26.18 12.53 -7.60
C ARG A 25 -26.12 11.45 -6.53
N LEU A 26 -24.95 10.95 -6.30
CA LEU A 26 -24.66 9.98 -5.24
C LEU A 26 -23.80 10.66 -4.18
N PHE A 27 -23.91 10.20 -2.98
CA PHE A 27 -23.14 10.71 -1.86
C PHE A 27 -22.14 9.66 -1.42
N VAL A 28 -20.88 10.03 -1.30
CA VAL A 28 -19.77 9.10 -0.99
C VAL A 28 -19.09 9.52 0.31
N CYS A 29 -18.89 8.56 1.20
CA CYS A 29 -18.11 8.78 2.40
C CYS A 29 -16.62 8.88 2.09
N GLN A 30 -15.98 9.99 2.43
CA GLN A 30 -14.54 10.19 2.20
C GLN A 30 -13.63 9.33 3.07
N GLN A 31 -14.15 8.72 4.13
CA GLN A 31 -13.38 7.87 5.02
C GLN A 31 -13.38 6.39 4.59
N CYS A 32 -14.52 5.85 4.19
CA CYS A 32 -14.65 4.43 3.88
C CYS A 32 -15.14 4.14 2.45
N GLY A 33 -15.48 5.18 1.65
CA GLY A 33 -15.97 5.01 0.29
C GLY A 33 -17.41 4.49 0.18
N ALA A 34 -18.16 4.38 1.30
CA ALA A 34 -19.55 3.94 1.26
C ALA A 34 -20.41 4.91 0.44
N ILE A 35 -21.22 4.36 -0.46
CA ILE A 35 -22.13 5.13 -1.31
C ILE A 35 -23.51 5.15 -0.65
N VAL A 36 -24.05 6.33 -0.42
CA VAL A 36 -25.37 6.52 0.16
C VAL A 36 -26.27 7.34 -0.78
N PRO A 37 -27.59 7.05 -0.82
CA PRO A 37 -28.49 7.70 -1.78
C PRO A 37 -28.82 9.17 -1.47
N LYS A 38 -28.47 9.64 -0.29
CA LYS A 38 -28.68 11.02 0.15
C LYS A 38 -27.61 11.44 1.14
N TRP A 39 -27.39 12.74 1.26
CA TRP A 39 -26.49 13.27 2.27
C TRP A 39 -26.95 12.93 3.69
N MET A 40 -25.99 12.53 4.52
CA MET A 40 -26.20 12.19 5.93
C MET A 40 -25.03 12.76 6.73
N GLY A 41 -25.31 13.34 7.90
CA GLY A 41 -24.27 13.93 8.76
C GLY A 41 -23.28 12.89 9.33
N ARG A 42 -23.69 11.61 9.38
CA ARG A 42 -22.87 10.49 9.86
C ARG A 42 -22.92 9.34 8.86
N CYS A 43 -21.77 8.77 8.53
CA CYS A 43 -21.70 7.61 7.65
C CYS A 43 -22.29 6.36 8.34
N PRO A 44 -23.21 5.63 7.71
CA PRO A 44 -23.81 4.43 8.30
C PRO A 44 -22.83 3.25 8.41
N GLU A 45 -21.81 3.20 7.55
CA GLU A 45 -20.84 2.10 7.51
C GLU A 45 -19.69 2.29 8.52
N CYS A 46 -19.00 3.43 8.48
CA CYS A 46 -17.83 3.67 9.33
C CYS A 46 -18.10 4.56 10.54
N GLY A 47 -19.31 5.15 10.64
CA GLY A 47 -19.70 6.01 11.77
C GLY A 47 -19.06 7.40 11.79
N SER A 48 -18.25 7.77 10.81
CA SER A 48 -17.58 9.08 10.74
C SER A 48 -18.57 10.21 10.50
N TRP A 49 -18.38 11.32 11.21
CA TRP A 49 -19.20 12.53 11.07
C TRP A 49 -18.67 13.44 9.94
N ASN A 50 -19.58 14.13 9.26
CA ASN A 50 -19.28 15.11 8.18
C ASN A 50 -18.33 14.56 7.09
N SER A 51 -18.37 13.27 6.86
CA SER A 51 -17.51 12.57 5.89
C SER A 51 -18.20 12.25 4.57
N ILE A 52 -19.51 12.56 4.45
CA ILE A 52 -20.31 12.30 3.25
C ILE A 52 -20.34 13.54 2.39
N VAL A 53 -19.83 13.44 1.17
CA VAL A 53 -19.83 14.49 0.16
C VAL A 53 -20.63 14.06 -1.08
N GLU A 54 -21.18 15.03 -1.77
CA GLU A 54 -21.81 14.79 -3.07
C GLU A 54 -20.74 14.47 -4.11
N ASP A 55 -20.93 13.39 -4.85
CA ASP A 55 -19.98 12.95 -5.86
C ASP A 55 -20.73 12.36 -7.08
N GLU A 56 -20.14 12.51 -8.25
CA GLU A 56 -20.67 11.96 -9.48
C GLU A 56 -20.02 10.59 -9.74
N VAL A 57 -20.84 9.57 -9.92
CA VAL A 57 -20.38 8.28 -10.40
C VAL A 57 -20.51 8.26 -11.90
N LEU A 58 -19.42 7.98 -12.60
CA LEU A 58 -19.48 7.78 -14.04
C LEU A 58 -20.53 6.72 -14.35
N PRO A 59 -21.46 7.00 -15.28
CA PRO A 59 -22.38 5.98 -15.74
C PRO A 59 -21.54 4.82 -16.27
N GLU A 60 -21.83 3.60 -15.81
CA GLU A 60 -21.20 2.41 -16.37
C GLU A 60 -21.40 2.43 -17.88
N LYS A 61 -20.37 2.84 -18.63
CA LYS A 61 -20.33 2.57 -20.06
C LYS A 61 -20.47 1.05 -20.17
N LYS A 62 -21.57 0.56 -20.75
CA LYS A 62 -21.73 -0.84 -21.10
C LYS A 62 -20.48 -1.26 -21.85
N LEU A 63 -19.57 -1.91 -21.14
CA LEU A 63 -18.34 -2.40 -21.71
C LEU A 63 -18.73 -3.50 -22.66
N ALA A 64 -18.39 -3.35 -23.91
CA ALA A 64 -18.30 -4.43 -24.86
C ALA A 64 -17.15 -5.33 -24.38
N GLY A 65 -17.41 -6.12 -23.35
CA GLY A 65 -16.49 -7.15 -22.91
C GLY A 65 -16.46 -8.25 -23.98
N THR A 66 -15.30 -8.59 -24.46
CA THR A 66 -15.11 -9.82 -25.23
C THR A 66 -15.49 -10.97 -24.28
N TYR A 67 -16.57 -11.67 -24.62
CA TYR A 67 -16.97 -12.88 -23.88
C TYR A 67 -15.84 -13.89 -23.95
N ARG A 68 -15.25 -14.23 -22.82
CA ARG A 68 -14.33 -15.35 -22.67
C ARG A 68 -15.12 -16.57 -22.26
N SER A 69 -15.08 -17.66 -23.04
CA SER A 69 -15.73 -18.91 -22.68
C SER A 69 -15.09 -19.47 -21.40
N PRO A 70 -15.91 -20.11 -20.52
CA PRO A 70 -15.38 -20.83 -19.37
C PRO A 70 -14.37 -21.90 -19.81
N GLN A 71 -13.28 -22.04 -19.04
CA GLN A 71 -12.27 -23.07 -19.25
C GLN A 71 -12.24 -24.03 -18.06
N LEU A 72 -11.95 -25.31 -18.30
CA LEU A 72 -11.72 -26.25 -17.21
C LEU A 72 -10.44 -25.89 -16.47
N LEU A 73 -10.46 -25.92 -15.14
CA LEU A 73 -9.31 -25.59 -14.31
C LEU A 73 -8.06 -26.41 -14.65
N GLN A 74 -8.25 -27.69 -14.98
CA GLN A 74 -7.16 -28.59 -15.35
C GLN A 74 -6.52 -28.27 -16.72
N ASP A 75 -7.21 -27.50 -17.57
CA ASP A 75 -6.70 -27.10 -18.89
C ASP A 75 -5.92 -25.79 -18.82
N ILE A 76 -5.96 -25.11 -17.66
CA ILE A 76 -5.21 -23.88 -17.41
C ILE A 76 -3.82 -24.27 -16.98
N THR A 77 -2.85 -24.09 -17.88
CA THR A 77 -1.44 -24.29 -17.56
C THR A 77 -0.91 -23.04 -16.85
N TYR A 78 -0.29 -23.25 -15.70
CA TYR A 78 0.41 -22.22 -14.93
C TYR A 78 1.80 -22.76 -14.59
N SER A 79 2.85 -21.96 -14.81
CA SER A 79 4.20 -22.29 -14.33
C SER A 79 4.59 -21.30 -13.22
N GLU A 80 5.18 -21.79 -12.14
CA GLU A 80 5.71 -20.93 -11.07
C GLU A 80 6.88 -20.06 -11.59
N ASP A 81 7.51 -20.46 -12.69
CA ASP A 81 8.59 -19.74 -13.35
C ASP A 81 8.16 -18.44 -14.05
N GLU A 82 6.84 -18.15 -14.12
CA GLU A 82 6.33 -16.92 -14.73
C GLU A 82 6.49 -15.68 -13.85
N ARG A 83 6.89 -15.84 -12.57
CA ARG A 83 7.10 -14.70 -11.69
C ARG A 83 8.32 -13.88 -12.11
N ILE A 84 8.17 -12.55 -12.06
CA ILE A 84 9.25 -11.61 -12.38
C ILE A 84 9.99 -11.31 -11.07
N LEU A 85 11.26 -11.71 -10.98
CA LEU A 85 12.12 -11.40 -9.84
C LEU A 85 12.59 -9.96 -9.91
N THR A 86 12.50 -9.23 -8.79
CA THR A 86 12.89 -7.82 -8.70
C THR A 86 14.41 -7.63 -8.53
N SER A 87 15.13 -8.71 -8.28
CA SER A 87 16.54 -8.70 -7.85
C SER A 87 16.75 -7.99 -6.49
N ILE A 88 15.71 -7.91 -5.67
CA ILE A 88 15.72 -7.44 -4.29
C ILE A 88 15.04 -8.54 -3.47
N SER A 89 15.82 -9.35 -2.75
CA SER A 89 15.32 -10.58 -2.11
C SER A 89 14.29 -10.29 -1.03
N GLU A 90 14.43 -9.18 -0.31
CA GLU A 90 13.48 -8.75 0.72
C GLU A 90 12.15 -8.29 0.11
N LEU A 91 12.14 -7.79 -1.12
CA LEU A 91 10.90 -7.46 -1.83
C LEU A 91 10.26 -8.71 -2.45
N ASP A 92 11.06 -9.58 -3.08
CA ASP A 92 10.54 -10.81 -3.66
C ASP A 92 9.89 -11.68 -2.59
N ARG A 93 10.43 -11.69 -1.36
CA ARG A 93 9.84 -12.36 -0.20
C ARG A 93 8.42 -11.84 0.10
N VAL A 94 8.23 -10.54 0.27
CA VAL A 94 6.91 -9.97 0.62
C VAL A 94 5.90 -10.05 -0.52
N LEU A 95 6.38 -10.20 -1.75
CA LEU A 95 5.56 -10.48 -2.92
C LEU A 95 5.17 -11.98 -3.02
N GLY A 96 5.76 -12.84 -2.19
CA GLY A 96 5.49 -14.29 -2.20
C GLY A 96 6.29 -15.02 -3.28
N GLY A 97 7.50 -14.54 -3.59
CA GLY A 97 8.43 -15.13 -4.56
C GLY A 97 8.57 -14.35 -5.87
N GLY A 98 8.15 -13.09 -5.91
CA GLY A 98 8.28 -12.21 -7.08
C GLY A 98 6.95 -11.65 -7.59
N ILE A 99 7.04 -10.80 -8.59
CA ILE A 99 5.90 -10.11 -9.20
C ILE A 99 5.11 -11.10 -10.07
N VAL A 100 3.79 -11.13 -9.90
CA VAL A 100 2.90 -11.91 -10.76
C VAL A 100 2.48 -11.05 -11.96
N PRO A 101 2.68 -11.48 -13.22
CA PRO A 101 2.19 -10.76 -14.39
C PRO A 101 0.69 -10.48 -14.32
N GLY A 102 0.28 -9.32 -14.78
CA GLY A 102 -1.13 -8.91 -14.74
C GLY A 102 -1.68 -8.65 -13.33
N SER A 103 -0.85 -8.52 -12.30
CA SER A 103 -1.26 -8.17 -10.95
C SER A 103 -1.32 -6.66 -10.73
N LEU A 104 -2.16 -6.23 -9.78
CA LEU A 104 -2.19 -4.87 -9.27
C LEU A 104 -1.69 -4.84 -7.83
N VAL A 105 -0.58 -4.15 -7.58
CA VAL A 105 0.10 -4.06 -6.29
C VAL A 105 -0.01 -2.63 -5.76
N LEU A 106 -0.53 -2.47 -4.54
CA LEU A 106 -0.53 -1.19 -3.82
C LEU A 106 0.66 -1.13 -2.87
N ILE A 107 1.42 -0.04 -2.93
CA ILE A 107 2.44 0.29 -1.93
C ILE A 107 2.02 1.52 -1.16
N GLY A 108 1.66 1.31 0.11
CA GLY A 108 1.27 2.36 1.05
C GLY A 108 2.40 2.73 2.00
N GLY A 109 2.22 3.82 2.74
CA GLY A 109 3.12 4.28 3.80
C GLY A 109 3.24 5.79 3.87
N ASP A 110 3.85 6.28 4.96
CA ASP A 110 4.01 7.71 5.22
C ASP A 110 4.78 8.44 4.11
N PRO A 111 4.48 9.73 3.86
CA PRO A 111 5.29 10.55 2.95
C PRO A 111 6.76 10.58 3.37
N GLY A 112 7.69 10.43 2.41
CA GLY A 112 9.13 10.45 2.66
C GLY A 112 9.72 9.16 3.23
N ILE A 113 8.95 8.08 3.40
CA ILE A 113 9.43 6.79 3.93
C ILE A 113 10.36 6.04 2.96
N GLY A 114 10.28 6.33 1.65
CA GLY A 114 11.12 5.69 0.63
C GLY A 114 10.38 4.92 -0.46
N LYS A 115 9.04 4.99 -0.53
CA LYS A 115 8.22 4.27 -1.53
C LYS A 115 8.70 4.50 -2.96
N SER A 116 8.73 5.76 -3.41
CA SER A 116 9.16 6.14 -4.75
C SER A 116 10.63 5.80 -5.03
N THR A 117 11.47 5.78 -3.98
CA THR A 117 12.88 5.36 -4.09
C THR A 117 12.95 3.87 -4.39
N LEU A 118 12.24 3.04 -3.63
CA LEU A 118 12.19 1.59 -3.88
C LEU A 118 11.65 1.29 -5.28
N MET A 119 10.55 1.95 -5.66
CA MET A 119 9.96 1.75 -6.99
C MET A 119 10.94 2.08 -8.12
N LEU A 120 11.66 3.18 -8.00
CA LEU A 120 12.64 3.55 -9.02
C LEU A 120 13.83 2.57 -9.05
N GLN A 121 14.28 2.05 -7.90
CA GLN A 121 15.34 1.02 -7.83
C GLN A 121 14.87 -0.30 -8.50
N ILE A 122 13.63 -0.72 -8.25
CA ILE A 122 13.04 -1.88 -8.93
C ILE A 122 13.02 -1.67 -10.44
N CYS A 123 12.57 -0.49 -10.90
CA CYS A 123 12.57 -0.15 -12.31
C CYS A 123 13.97 -0.27 -12.93
N GLY A 124 14.99 0.22 -12.23
CA GLY A 124 16.39 0.12 -12.67
C GLY A 124 16.86 -1.32 -12.81
N ASN A 125 16.53 -2.19 -11.85
CA ASN A 125 16.89 -3.60 -11.89
C ASN A 125 16.17 -4.33 -13.04
N LEU A 126 14.85 -4.19 -13.11
CA LEU A 126 14.01 -4.87 -14.09
C LEU A 126 14.31 -4.43 -15.53
N SER A 127 14.62 -3.16 -15.75
CA SER A 127 14.85 -2.60 -17.08
C SER A 127 16.08 -3.18 -17.81
N ARG A 128 16.91 -3.94 -17.13
CA ARG A 128 18.03 -4.67 -17.75
C ARG A 128 17.56 -5.79 -18.68
N THR A 129 16.39 -6.39 -18.38
CA THR A 129 15.87 -7.55 -19.12
C THR A 129 14.40 -7.41 -19.51
N ARG A 130 13.69 -6.45 -18.93
CA ARG A 130 12.25 -6.24 -19.11
C ARG A 130 11.94 -4.81 -19.52
N LYS A 131 10.81 -4.62 -20.16
CA LYS A 131 10.30 -3.29 -20.49
C LYS A 131 9.53 -2.73 -19.31
N VAL A 132 9.96 -1.59 -18.78
CA VAL A 132 9.39 -0.96 -17.59
C VAL A 132 8.93 0.46 -17.90
N LEU A 133 7.74 0.82 -17.42
CA LEU A 133 7.19 2.18 -17.53
C LEU A 133 7.03 2.79 -16.14
N TYR A 134 7.67 3.92 -15.89
CA TYR A 134 7.49 4.71 -14.67
C TYR A 134 6.68 5.97 -14.98
N ILE A 135 5.51 6.07 -14.39
CA ILE A 135 4.58 7.19 -14.56
C ILE A 135 4.63 8.02 -13.29
N SER A 136 5.01 9.29 -13.42
CA SER A 136 5.06 10.25 -12.33
C SER A 136 3.94 11.27 -12.49
N GLY A 137 3.08 11.38 -11.48
CA GLY A 137 2.07 12.42 -11.40
C GLY A 137 2.50 13.66 -10.61
N GLU A 138 3.69 13.63 -9.99
CA GLU A 138 4.17 14.72 -9.12
C GLU A 138 5.46 15.34 -9.62
N GLU A 139 6.36 14.55 -10.20
CA GLU A 139 7.68 14.98 -10.64
C GLU A 139 7.77 14.98 -12.18
N SER A 140 8.49 15.96 -12.73
CA SER A 140 8.83 15.97 -14.15
C SER A 140 9.86 14.88 -14.49
N GLU A 141 9.95 14.51 -15.76
CA GLU A 141 10.93 13.51 -16.25
C GLU A 141 12.37 13.87 -15.86
N LYS A 142 12.71 15.17 -15.86
CA LYS A 142 14.02 15.66 -15.43
C LYS A 142 14.29 15.42 -13.96
N GLN A 143 13.29 15.60 -13.10
CA GLN A 143 13.42 15.36 -11.65
C GLN A 143 13.55 13.86 -11.37
N VAL A 144 12.74 13.02 -12.03
CA VAL A 144 12.85 11.56 -11.94
C VAL A 144 14.24 11.11 -12.44
N LYS A 145 14.75 11.69 -13.53
CA LYS A 145 16.10 11.40 -14.05
C LYS A 145 17.19 11.76 -13.05
N LEU A 146 17.14 12.95 -12.43
CA LEU A 146 18.09 13.35 -11.40
C LEU A 146 18.11 12.37 -10.21
N ARG A 147 16.93 11.90 -9.81
CA ARG A 147 16.80 10.91 -8.74
C ARG A 147 17.37 9.56 -9.18
N ALA A 148 17.10 9.12 -10.40
CA ALA A 148 17.66 7.89 -10.96
C ALA A 148 19.20 7.94 -11.00
N ASP A 149 19.78 9.07 -11.41
CA ASP A 149 21.24 9.26 -11.45
C ASP A 149 21.86 9.19 -10.06
N ARG A 150 21.25 9.82 -9.05
CA ARG A 150 21.65 9.72 -7.64
C ARG A 150 21.65 8.28 -7.14
N LEU A 151 20.66 7.48 -7.56
CA LEU A 151 20.55 6.07 -7.22
C LEU A 151 21.48 5.16 -8.04
N GLY A 152 22.23 5.72 -8.99
CA GLY A 152 23.11 4.96 -9.88
C GLY A 152 22.38 4.06 -10.87
N ILE A 153 21.14 4.41 -11.23
CA ILE A 153 20.33 3.64 -12.16
C ILE A 153 20.76 3.95 -13.57
N SER A 154 21.32 2.94 -14.24
CA SER A 154 21.61 2.95 -15.68
C SER A 154 20.67 1.96 -16.35
N ALA A 155 19.69 2.44 -17.09
CA ALA A 155 18.59 1.63 -17.59
C ALA A 155 18.42 1.75 -19.10
N GLY A 156 18.38 0.60 -19.79
CA GLY A 156 18.15 0.55 -21.24
C GLY A 156 16.68 0.57 -21.64
N ASN A 157 15.83 -0.16 -20.88
CA ASN A 157 14.40 -0.36 -21.18
C ASN A 157 13.48 0.29 -20.13
N LEU A 158 13.92 1.35 -19.44
CA LEU A 158 13.11 2.15 -18.54
C LEU A 158 12.56 3.38 -19.26
N TYR A 159 11.25 3.42 -19.41
CA TYR A 159 10.51 4.54 -19.98
C TYR A 159 9.94 5.38 -18.84
N ILE A 160 10.02 6.69 -18.95
CA ILE A 160 9.51 7.65 -17.96
C ILE A 160 8.47 8.53 -18.64
N MET A 161 7.34 8.74 -17.96
CA MET A 161 6.26 9.58 -18.41
C MET A 161 5.79 10.46 -17.24
N ALA A 162 5.79 11.78 -17.42
CA ALA A 162 5.18 12.71 -16.48
C ALA A 162 3.74 12.98 -16.93
N GLU A 163 2.78 12.26 -16.35
CA GLU A 163 1.36 12.34 -16.73
C GLU A 163 0.47 11.93 -15.56
N ASN A 164 -0.68 12.59 -15.43
CA ASN A 164 -1.69 12.31 -14.42
C ASN A 164 -3.10 12.09 -14.99
N ASN A 165 -3.30 12.26 -16.30
CA ASN A 165 -4.53 11.88 -16.96
C ASN A 165 -4.59 10.37 -17.22
N MET A 166 -5.53 9.67 -16.56
CA MET A 166 -5.63 8.21 -16.63
C MET A 166 -5.90 7.67 -18.03
N ASN A 167 -6.59 8.43 -18.90
CA ASN A 167 -6.85 8.01 -20.26
C ASN A 167 -5.58 7.98 -21.11
N LEU A 168 -4.66 8.94 -20.88
CA LEU A 168 -3.35 8.98 -21.54
C LEU A 168 -2.41 7.89 -21.00
N ILE A 169 -2.46 7.66 -19.68
CA ILE A 169 -1.73 6.54 -19.03
C ILE A 169 -2.17 5.19 -19.63
N GLU A 170 -3.47 4.98 -19.76
CA GLU A 170 -4.01 3.75 -20.39
C GLU A 170 -3.48 3.56 -21.79
N THR A 171 -3.50 4.63 -22.60
CA THR A 171 -3.01 4.60 -23.97
C THR A 171 -1.53 4.23 -24.03
N ALA A 172 -0.71 4.87 -23.17
CA ALA A 172 0.71 4.58 -23.10
C ALA A 172 1.02 3.12 -22.71
N ILE A 173 0.28 2.55 -21.74
CA ILE A 173 0.45 1.15 -21.33
C ILE A 173 0.03 0.20 -22.47
N LYS A 174 -1.07 0.47 -23.17
CA LYS A 174 -1.55 -0.37 -24.28
C LYS A 174 -0.63 -0.35 -25.50
N GLU A 175 -0.03 0.80 -25.79
CA GLU A 175 0.92 0.96 -26.92
C GLU A 175 2.29 0.38 -26.61
N LEU A 176 2.84 0.72 -25.41
CA LEU A 176 4.17 0.29 -25.01
C LEU A 176 4.23 -1.19 -24.62
N LYS A 177 3.12 -1.71 -24.05
CA LYS A 177 3.01 -3.08 -23.47
C LYS A 177 4.20 -3.40 -22.57
N PRO A 178 4.37 -2.68 -21.47
CA PRO A 178 5.46 -2.95 -20.55
C PRO A 178 5.18 -4.21 -19.74
N ASP A 179 6.22 -4.93 -19.30
CA ASP A 179 6.10 -6.04 -18.35
C ASP A 179 5.63 -5.52 -16.98
N VAL A 180 6.16 -4.35 -16.59
CA VAL A 180 5.85 -3.70 -15.31
C VAL A 180 5.62 -2.20 -15.53
N ALA A 181 4.56 -1.67 -14.91
CA ALA A 181 4.27 -0.24 -14.87
C ALA A 181 4.16 0.25 -13.41
N ILE A 182 4.69 1.44 -13.14
CA ILE A 182 4.59 2.11 -11.82
C ILE A 182 3.78 3.38 -12.01
N ILE A 183 2.79 3.61 -11.14
CA ILE A 183 2.02 4.87 -11.05
C ILE A 183 2.35 5.54 -9.71
N ASP A 184 3.09 6.62 -9.72
CA ASP A 184 3.56 7.37 -8.55
C ASP A 184 3.12 8.84 -8.60
N SER A 185 2.01 9.22 -7.93
CA SER A 185 1.16 8.47 -7.03
C SER A 185 -0.27 8.33 -7.55
N ILE A 186 -1.04 7.40 -6.99
CA ILE A 186 -2.47 7.21 -7.36
C ILE A 186 -3.32 8.45 -7.01
N GLN A 187 -2.90 9.25 -6.03
CA GLN A 187 -3.61 10.45 -5.60
C GLN A 187 -3.56 11.59 -6.62
N THR A 188 -2.56 11.59 -7.50
CA THR A 188 -2.39 12.64 -8.51
C THR A 188 -3.09 12.31 -9.82
N VAL A 189 -3.42 11.02 -10.02
CA VAL A 189 -4.09 10.56 -11.24
C VAL A 189 -5.57 10.95 -11.22
N TYR A 190 -6.08 11.36 -12.38
CA TYR A 190 -7.47 11.76 -12.53
C TYR A 190 -8.07 11.38 -13.89
N PHE A 191 -9.39 11.32 -13.91
CA PHE A 191 -10.19 11.27 -15.14
C PHE A 191 -10.79 12.65 -15.40
N PRO A 192 -10.56 13.26 -16.57
CA PRO A 192 -11.16 14.54 -16.93
C PRO A 192 -12.69 14.54 -16.93
N GLU A 193 -13.29 13.37 -17.12
CA GLU A 193 -14.75 13.19 -17.20
C GLU A 193 -15.43 13.24 -15.83
N LEU A 194 -14.68 13.09 -14.72
CA LEU A 194 -15.20 13.21 -13.37
C LEU A 194 -15.10 14.65 -12.90
N SER A 195 -16.18 15.18 -12.34
CA SER A 195 -16.22 16.56 -11.81
C SER A 195 -15.43 16.74 -10.52
N SER A 196 -15.16 15.64 -9.81
CA SER A 196 -14.36 15.64 -8.58
C SER A 196 -12.88 15.87 -8.86
N GLY A 197 -12.22 16.64 -8.00
CA GLY A 197 -10.78 16.95 -8.14
C GLY A 197 -9.87 15.73 -7.93
N PRO A 198 -8.60 15.80 -8.43
CA PRO A 198 -7.58 14.79 -8.16
C PRO A 198 -7.45 14.52 -6.66
N GLY A 199 -7.18 13.26 -6.27
CA GLY A 199 -7.05 12.86 -4.87
C GLY A 199 -8.39 12.62 -4.15
N SER A 200 -9.54 12.92 -4.78
CA SER A 200 -10.85 12.54 -4.22
C SER A 200 -11.04 11.01 -4.22
N VAL A 201 -11.91 10.51 -3.35
CA VAL A 201 -12.20 9.07 -3.23
C VAL A 201 -12.69 8.47 -4.53
N SER A 202 -13.55 9.18 -5.25
CA SER A 202 -14.07 8.74 -6.54
C SER A 202 -12.98 8.64 -7.60
N GLN A 203 -12.12 9.65 -7.72
CA GLN A 203 -10.99 9.64 -8.66
C GLN A 203 -10.05 8.47 -8.37
N ILE A 204 -9.65 8.31 -7.11
CA ILE A 204 -8.75 7.24 -6.68
C ILE A 204 -9.38 5.86 -6.93
N ARG A 205 -10.67 5.69 -6.62
CA ARG A 205 -11.40 4.45 -6.86
C ARG A 205 -11.44 4.11 -8.34
N GLU A 206 -11.86 5.04 -9.19
CA GLU A 206 -11.97 4.80 -10.63
C GLU A 206 -10.60 4.54 -11.26
N ALA A 207 -9.56 5.28 -10.86
CA ALA A 207 -8.19 5.03 -11.31
C ALA A 207 -7.71 3.62 -10.92
N THR A 208 -8.07 3.15 -9.71
CA THR A 208 -7.71 1.80 -9.25
C THR A 208 -8.49 0.71 -10.02
N VAL A 209 -9.80 0.88 -10.23
CA VAL A 209 -10.62 -0.04 -11.04
C VAL A 209 -10.04 -0.14 -12.45
N LYS A 210 -9.68 1.00 -13.04
CA LYS A 210 -9.11 1.06 -14.38
C LYS A 210 -7.75 0.37 -14.43
N SER A 211 -6.88 0.64 -13.46
CA SER A 211 -5.56 -0.01 -13.37
C SER A 211 -5.68 -1.52 -13.20
N LEU A 212 -6.63 -2.01 -12.37
CA LEU A 212 -6.88 -3.44 -12.21
C LEU A 212 -7.34 -4.10 -13.52
N ARG A 213 -8.24 -3.44 -14.25
CA ARG A 213 -8.68 -3.95 -15.55
C ARG A 213 -7.53 -3.98 -16.55
N LEU A 214 -6.80 -2.88 -16.63
CA LEU A 214 -5.67 -2.71 -17.54
C LEU A 214 -4.59 -3.77 -17.28
N SER A 215 -4.27 -4.04 -16.00
CA SER A 215 -3.29 -5.08 -15.66
C SER A 215 -3.69 -6.45 -16.20
N LYS A 216 -5.00 -6.83 -16.06
CA LYS A 216 -5.53 -8.11 -16.55
C LYS A 216 -5.65 -8.18 -18.08
N GLU A 217 -5.93 -7.05 -18.74
CA GLU A 217 -6.07 -6.99 -20.20
C GLU A 217 -4.72 -7.05 -20.91
N THR A 218 -3.68 -6.43 -20.34
CA THR A 218 -2.36 -6.30 -20.96
C THR A 218 -1.31 -7.24 -20.38
N GLU A 219 -1.66 -8.01 -19.34
CA GLU A 219 -0.73 -8.85 -18.57
C GLU A 219 0.42 -8.05 -17.93
N THR A 220 0.29 -6.74 -17.90
CA THR A 220 1.25 -5.83 -17.25
C THR A 220 1.06 -5.87 -15.73
N ALA A 221 2.11 -6.12 -14.97
CA ALA A 221 2.07 -5.93 -13.53
C ALA A 221 2.11 -4.43 -13.20
N ILE A 222 1.08 -3.92 -12.52
CA ILE A 222 0.96 -2.49 -12.21
C ILE A 222 1.17 -2.27 -10.72
N PHE A 223 2.14 -1.41 -10.38
CA PHE A 223 2.32 -0.91 -9.02
C PHE A 223 1.70 0.47 -8.90
N VAL A 224 0.88 0.67 -7.87
CA VAL A 224 0.35 1.98 -7.52
C VAL A 224 0.93 2.42 -6.17
N VAL A 225 1.53 3.60 -6.16
CA VAL A 225 2.06 4.20 -4.93
C VAL A 225 0.96 5.04 -4.29
N GLY A 226 0.73 4.84 -2.98
CA GLY A 226 -0.27 5.56 -2.21
C GLY A 226 0.34 6.19 -0.95
N HIS A 227 -0.13 7.39 -0.58
CA HIS A 227 0.19 8.01 0.70
C HIS A 227 -0.89 7.64 1.72
N VAL A 228 -0.47 7.05 2.84
CA VAL A 228 -1.34 6.70 3.97
C VAL A 228 -0.92 7.55 5.14
N THR A 229 -1.83 8.23 5.78
CA THR A 229 -1.58 8.82 7.09
C THR A 229 -2.00 7.84 8.18
N LYS A 230 -1.21 7.74 9.26
CA LYS A 230 -1.51 6.89 10.44
C LYS A 230 -2.87 7.20 11.08
N GLU A 231 -3.42 8.37 10.83
CA GLU A 231 -4.69 8.85 11.39
C GLU A 231 -5.92 8.57 10.52
N GLY A 232 -5.75 7.91 9.36
CA GLY A 232 -6.88 7.50 8.50
C GLY A 232 -7.68 8.67 7.90
N SER A 233 -7.19 9.90 7.96
CA SER A 233 -7.95 11.10 7.59
C SER A 233 -7.88 11.49 6.11
N LEU A 234 -7.03 10.85 5.30
CA LEU A 234 -7.05 11.01 3.85
C LEU A 234 -7.60 9.75 3.19
N ALA A 235 -8.73 9.93 2.55
CA ALA A 235 -9.44 8.90 1.82
C ALA A 235 -8.53 8.19 0.82
N GLY A 236 -8.44 6.88 0.94
CA GLY A 236 -7.86 6.13 -0.12
C GLY A 236 -7.36 4.73 0.20
N PRO A 237 -6.35 4.51 1.07
CA PRO A 237 -5.70 3.21 1.11
C PRO A 237 -6.59 2.06 1.56
N LYS A 238 -7.39 2.23 2.62
CA LYS A 238 -8.32 1.16 3.08
C LYS A 238 -9.35 0.78 2.03
N LEU A 239 -9.84 1.75 1.25
CA LEU A 239 -10.74 1.49 0.13
C LEU A 239 -10.03 0.66 -0.96
N LEU A 240 -8.77 0.99 -1.25
CA LEU A 240 -7.99 0.33 -2.29
C LEU A 240 -7.57 -1.09 -1.91
N GLU A 241 -7.35 -1.37 -0.62
CA GLU A 241 -6.94 -2.69 -0.13
C GLU A 241 -7.84 -3.82 -0.62
N HIS A 242 -9.15 -3.58 -0.68
CA HIS A 242 -10.10 -4.58 -1.16
C HIS A 242 -10.07 -4.78 -2.67
N MET A 243 -9.61 -3.77 -3.42
CA MET A 243 -9.67 -3.74 -4.88
C MET A 243 -8.41 -4.30 -5.55
N VAL A 244 -7.26 -4.24 -4.89
CA VAL A 244 -5.97 -4.68 -5.42
C VAL A 244 -5.66 -6.13 -5.08
N ASP A 245 -4.73 -6.75 -5.79
CA ASP A 245 -4.32 -8.14 -5.56
C ASP A 245 -3.32 -8.26 -4.39
N VAL A 246 -2.41 -7.30 -4.26
CA VAL A 246 -1.37 -7.26 -3.22
C VAL A 246 -1.35 -5.88 -2.58
N VAL A 247 -1.20 -5.84 -1.25
CA VAL A 247 -1.02 -4.60 -0.47
C VAL A 247 0.24 -4.74 0.36
N LEU A 248 1.16 -3.83 0.14
CA LEU A 248 2.40 -3.69 0.89
C LEU A 248 2.41 -2.35 1.63
N TYR A 249 2.78 -2.36 2.90
CA TYR A 249 2.94 -1.14 3.69
C TYR A 249 4.39 -0.94 4.10
N PHE A 250 4.90 0.27 3.83
CA PHE A 250 6.13 0.75 4.44
C PHE A 250 5.85 1.30 5.84
N GLU A 251 6.53 0.76 6.81
CA GLU A 251 6.51 1.17 8.21
C GLU A 251 7.93 1.61 8.64
N GLY A 252 8.01 2.52 9.57
CA GLY A 252 9.29 2.96 10.16
C GLY A 252 9.21 4.39 10.65
N GLU A 253 10.03 4.70 11.64
CA GLU A 253 10.15 6.07 12.14
C GLU A 253 11.20 6.83 11.34
N ARG A 254 10.99 8.16 11.15
CA ARG A 254 11.89 9.01 10.35
C ARG A 254 13.31 9.06 10.88
N TYR A 255 13.47 8.82 12.18
CA TYR A 255 14.77 8.88 12.86
C TYR A 255 15.52 7.53 12.88
N HIS A 256 14.86 6.43 12.52
CA HIS A 256 15.51 5.12 12.40
C HIS A 256 15.98 4.88 10.98
N ALA A 257 17.16 4.27 10.83
CA ALA A 257 17.71 3.94 9.52
C ALA A 257 16.88 2.85 8.79
N TYR A 258 16.13 2.04 9.56
CA TYR A 258 15.37 0.91 9.03
C TYR A 258 13.98 1.26 8.56
N ARG A 259 13.58 0.52 7.55
CA ARG A 259 12.22 0.53 7.00
C ARG A 259 11.75 -0.91 6.89
N LEU A 260 10.57 -1.17 7.41
CA LEU A 260 9.91 -2.45 7.30
C LEU A 260 8.90 -2.36 6.14
N LEU A 261 8.91 -3.35 5.27
CA LEU A 261 7.90 -3.51 4.24
C LEU A 261 7.06 -4.74 4.62
N ARG A 262 5.82 -4.49 5.02
CA ARG A 262 4.90 -5.52 5.50
C ARG A 262 3.86 -5.86 4.44
N THR A 263 3.60 -7.15 4.26
CA THR A 263 2.49 -7.63 3.45
C THR A 263 1.20 -7.60 4.27
N VAL A 264 0.22 -6.80 3.84
CA VAL A 264 -1.11 -6.72 4.48
C VAL A 264 -2.12 -7.59 3.76
N LYS A 265 -1.99 -7.70 2.44
CA LYS A 265 -2.82 -8.57 1.59
C LYS A 265 -1.96 -9.13 0.48
N ASN A 266 -2.12 -10.42 0.20
CA ASN A 266 -1.47 -11.06 -0.95
C ASN A 266 -2.34 -12.24 -1.43
N ARG A 267 -2.87 -12.15 -2.66
CA ARG A 267 -3.65 -13.23 -3.28
C ARG A 267 -2.75 -14.36 -3.81
N PHE A 268 -1.45 -14.12 -3.89
CA PHE A 268 -0.48 -15.01 -4.53
C PHE A 268 0.53 -15.60 -3.56
N GLY A 269 0.41 -15.28 -2.26
CA GLY A 269 1.34 -15.73 -1.25
C GLY A 269 0.90 -15.42 0.18
N SER A 270 1.80 -15.64 1.13
CA SER A 270 1.57 -15.37 2.55
C SER A 270 1.46 -13.87 2.83
N THR A 271 0.61 -13.49 3.78
CA THR A 271 0.53 -12.13 4.33
C THR A 271 1.42 -11.94 5.56
N ASN A 272 2.10 -13.00 6.01
CA ASN A 272 2.95 -12.97 7.20
C ASN A 272 4.41 -12.62 6.89
N GLU A 273 4.70 -12.16 5.67
CA GLU A 273 6.07 -11.84 5.28
C GLU A 273 6.40 -10.37 5.51
N ILE A 274 7.64 -10.14 5.95
CA ILE A 274 8.22 -8.81 6.06
C ILE A 274 9.53 -8.71 5.30
N GLY A 275 9.76 -7.55 4.69
CA GLY A 275 11.04 -7.15 4.10
C GLY A 275 11.69 -6.05 4.95
N ILE A 276 12.99 -6.14 5.15
CA ILE A 276 13.73 -5.19 5.98
C ILE A 276 14.76 -4.46 5.12
N PHE A 277 14.66 -3.13 5.14
CA PHE A 277 15.51 -2.25 4.36
C PHE A 277 16.19 -1.23 5.25
N GLU A 278 17.35 -0.77 4.82
CA GLU A 278 18.07 0.36 5.40
C GLU A 278 18.11 1.51 4.40
N MET A 279 17.78 2.72 4.86
CA MET A 279 17.89 3.91 4.03
C MET A 279 19.34 4.41 4.06
N ARG A 280 19.98 4.45 2.90
CA ARG A 280 21.35 4.97 2.72
C ARG A 280 21.37 6.07 1.64
N ASP A 281 22.50 6.73 1.47
CA ASP A 281 22.68 7.82 0.50
C ASP A 281 22.32 7.40 -0.94
N ARG A 282 22.58 6.14 -1.28
CA ARG A 282 22.28 5.54 -2.59
C ARG A 282 20.93 4.84 -2.66
N GLY A 283 20.00 5.13 -1.74
CA GLY A 283 18.67 4.55 -1.71
C GLY A 283 18.46 3.49 -0.63
N LEU A 284 17.50 2.61 -0.86
CA LEU A 284 17.17 1.50 0.04
C LEU A 284 18.06 0.30 -0.25
N VAL A 285 18.63 -0.25 0.80
CA VAL A 285 19.47 -1.46 0.77
C VAL A 285 18.78 -2.53 1.60
N GLU A 286 18.70 -3.75 1.07
CA GLU A 286 18.14 -4.88 1.79
C GLU A 286 19.02 -5.30 2.98
N VAL A 287 18.38 -5.64 4.09
CA VAL A 287 19.06 -6.13 5.30
C VAL A 287 18.94 -7.64 5.36
N THR A 288 19.93 -8.33 4.84
CA THR A 288 19.95 -9.81 4.77
C THR A 288 20.07 -10.49 6.14
N SER A 289 20.66 -9.81 7.13
CA SER A 289 20.86 -10.32 8.49
C SER A 289 20.39 -9.33 9.55
N PRO A 290 19.08 -9.14 9.72
CA PRO A 290 18.53 -8.16 10.67
C PRO A 290 18.98 -8.39 12.10
N SER A 291 18.98 -9.64 12.56
CA SER A 291 19.41 -9.99 13.92
C SER A 291 20.85 -9.54 14.22
N LYS A 292 21.78 -9.73 13.28
CA LYS A 292 23.16 -9.27 13.43
C LYS A 292 23.22 -7.76 13.60
N TYR A 293 22.39 -7.07 12.88
CA TYR A 293 22.34 -5.62 12.89
C TYR A 293 21.68 -5.06 14.17
N LEU A 294 20.53 -5.63 14.56
CA LEU A 294 19.81 -5.25 15.78
C LEU A 294 20.64 -5.46 17.05
N LEU A 295 21.58 -6.39 16.99
CA LEU A 295 22.50 -6.68 18.08
C LEU A 295 23.87 -5.98 17.95
N SER A 296 24.11 -5.21 16.89
CA SER A 296 25.43 -4.61 16.61
C SER A 296 25.88 -3.61 17.66
N GLY A 297 24.95 -2.95 18.36
CA GLY A 297 25.22 -2.02 19.45
C GLY A 297 25.30 -2.64 20.83
N LYS A 298 25.03 -3.96 20.96
CA LYS A 298 25.01 -4.63 22.25
C LYS A 298 26.41 -4.73 22.83
N LEU A 299 26.58 -4.19 24.03
CA LEU A 299 27.80 -4.40 24.82
C LEU A 299 27.81 -5.82 25.40
N LYS A 300 28.92 -6.52 25.31
CA LYS A 300 29.09 -7.80 25.96
C LYS A 300 28.98 -7.61 27.47
N ASP A 301 28.20 -8.47 28.11
CA ASP A 301 28.04 -8.53 29.57
C ASP A 301 27.47 -7.23 30.22
N ALA A 302 26.73 -6.41 29.46
CA ALA A 302 26.03 -5.25 30.01
C ALA A 302 24.88 -5.70 30.91
N ALA A 303 24.88 -5.26 32.17
CA ALA A 303 23.75 -5.46 33.07
C ALA A 303 22.49 -4.75 32.54
N GLY A 304 21.33 -5.38 32.68
CA GLY A 304 20.07 -4.81 32.19
C GLY A 304 19.84 -4.97 30.69
N SER A 305 20.62 -5.80 29.99
CA SER A 305 20.44 -6.11 28.57
C SER A 305 20.27 -7.62 28.37
N ALA A 306 19.20 -8.03 27.71
CA ALA A 306 18.93 -9.39 27.32
C ALA A 306 18.62 -9.48 25.83
N VAL A 307 18.84 -10.66 25.24
CA VAL A 307 18.43 -10.93 23.85
C VAL A 307 17.18 -11.78 23.88
N ALA A 308 16.13 -11.30 23.26
CA ALA A 308 14.89 -12.04 23.02
C ALA A 308 14.81 -12.45 21.54
N CYS A 309 14.19 -13.60 21.27
CA CYS A 309 13.82 -14.01 19.92
C CYS A 309 12.35 -13.77 19.73
N ILE A 310 12.00 -13.00 18.71
CA ILE A 310 10.62 -12.74 18.30
C ILE A 310 10.37 -13.26 16.89
N LEU A 311 9.11 -13.57 16.58
CA LEU A 311 8.68 -13.88 15.22
C LEU A 311 7.99 -12.65 14.64
N GLU A 312 8.57 -12.12 13.58
CA GLU A 312 7.92 -11.13 12.73
C GLU A 312 7.49 -11.81 11.42
N GLY A 313 6.20 -12.13 11.36
CA GLY A 313 5.69 -12.97 10.28
C GLY A 313 6.20 -14.40 10.39
N THR A 314 6.96 -14.85 9.39
CA THR A 314 7.64 -16.17 9.39
C THR A 314 9.11 -16.06 9.82
N ARG A 315 9.61 -14.86 10.10
CA ARG A 315 11.02 -14.59 10.31
C ARG A 315 11.38 -14.46 11.78
N PRO A 316 12.28 -15.31 12.31
CA PRO A 316 12.83 -15.12 13.65
C PRO A 316 13.80 -13.93 13.65
N LEU A 317 13.59 -12.99 14.56
CA LEU A 317 14.44 -11.83 14.79
C LEU A 317 14.98 -11.87 16.22
N LEU A 318 16.28 -11.65 16.36
CA LEU A 318 16.90 -11.43 17.67
C LEU A 318 16.91 -9.93 17.95
N VAL A 319 16.29 -9.54 19.04
CA VAL A 319 16.19 -8.15 19.49
C VAL A 319 16.84 -8.00 20.86
N GLU A 320 17.43 -6.85 21.11
CA GLU A 320 17.95 -6.51 22.43
C GLU A 320 16.85 -5.80 23.22
N VAL A 321 16.52 -6.37 24.39
CA VAL A 321 15.63 -5.75 25.37
C VAL A 321 16.48 -5.20 26.50
N GLN A 322 16.34 -3.92 26.77
CA GLN A 322 17.08 -3.19 27.80
C GLN A 322 16.12 -2.83 28.94
N ALA A 323 16.52 -3.06 30.18
CA ALA A 323 15.77 -2.66 31.35
C ALA A 323 16.68 -1.94 32.36
N LEU A 324 16.15 -0.85 32.89
CA LEU A 324 16.80 -0.08 33.96
C LEU A 324 15.83 0.04 35.12
N VAL A 325 16.34 -0.29 36.30
CA VAL A 325 15.62 -0.13 37.56
C VAL A 325 16.42 0.83 38.44
N SER A 326 15.77 1.85 38.97
CA SER A 326 16.39 2.83 39.86
C SER A 326 15.43 3.26 40.96
N ARG A 327 15.95 3.66 42.12
CA ARG A 327 15.13 4.19 43.20
C ARG A 327 14.34 5.41 42.73
N THR A 328 13.04 5.42 43.04
CA THR A 328 12.24 6.61 42.71
C THR A 328 12.64 7.79 43.58
N GLY A 329 12.78 8.96 42.96
CA GLY A 329 12.92 10.25 43.66
C GLY A 329 11.55 10.94 43.86
N PHE A 330 10.44 10.28 43.53
CA PHE A 330 9.09 10.84 43.57
C PHE A 330 8.18 10.01 44.43
N ASN A 331 7.03 10.57 44.80
CA ASN A 331 6.01 9.84 45.58
C ASN A 331 5.38 8.66 44.81
N LEU A 332 5.40 8.71 43.47
CA LEU A 332 4.88 7.64 42.63
C LEU A 332 5.97 7.14 41.71
N PRO A 333 6.26 5.84 41.69
CA PRO A 333 7.23 5.22 40.81
C PRO A 333 6.84 5.38 39.34
N ARG A 334 7.81 5.64 38.50
CA ARG A 334 7.64 5.79 37.06
C ARG A 334 7.76 4.44 36.36
N ARG A 335 6.88 4.22 35.39
CA ARG A 335 6.95 3.08 34.49
C ARG A 335 6.97 3.64 33.07
N GLN A 336 8.03 3.38 32.32
CA GLN A 336 8.18 3.84 30.95
C GLN A 336 8.61 2.69 30.07
N THR A 337 7.89 2.49 28.95
CA THR A 337 8.19 1.44 27.98
C THR A 337 8.35 2.02 26.58
N SER A 338 9.26 1.46 25.84
CA SER A 338 9.48 1.71 24.42
C SER A 338 9.64 0.38 23.71
N GLY A 339 8.79 0.10 22.72
CA GLY A 339 8.78 -1.19 22.00
C GLY A 339 8.07 -2.34 22.73
N VAL A 340 7.59 -2.14 23.96
CA VAL A 340 6.78 -3.10 24.73
C VAL A 340 5.50 -2.43 25.18
N ASP A 341 4.37 -3.16 25.18
CA ASP A 341 3.11 -2.65 25.72
C ASP A 341 3.22 -2.34 27.21
N TYR A 342 2.70 -1.19 27.64
CA TYR A 342 2.78 -0.72 29.01
C TYR A 342 2.06 -1.68 30.00
N ASN A 343 0.87 -2.16 29.67
CA ASN A 343 0.09 -3.00 30.55
C ASN A 343 0.75 -4.37 30.72
N ARG A 344 1.34 -4.88 29.63
CA ARG A 344 2.10 -6.13 29.65
C ARG A 344 3.35 -6.02 30.51
N ALA A 345 4.11 -4.94 30.39
CA ALA A 345 5.25 -4.66 31.25
C ALA A 345 4.85 -4.55 32.72
N ALA A 346 3.73 -3.87 33.02
CA ALA A 346 3.21 -3.77 34.39
C ALA A 346 2.83 -5.14 34.97
N LEU A 347 2.23 -6.02 34.14
CA LEU A 347 1.91 -7.40 34.55
C LEU A 347 3.17 -8.21 34.86
N LEU A 348 4.19 -8.13 34.02
CA LEU A 348 5.48 -8.80 34.23
C LEU A 348 6.17 -8.33 35.50
N ILE A 349 6.16 -7.03 35.77
CA ILE A 349 6.69 -6.44 37.01
C ILE A 349 5.97 -7.03 38.24
N ALA A 350 4.62 -7.09 38.20
CA ALA A 350 3.82 -7.66 39.29
C ALA A 350 4.13 -9.16 39.51
N VAL A 351 4.36 -9.91 38.43
CA VAL A 351 4.77 -11.33 38.53
C VAL A 351 6.16 -11.44 39.16
N LEU A 352 7.13 -10.63 38.77
CA LEU A 352 8.48 -10.62 39.35
C LEU A 352 8.45 -10.27 40.84
N GLU A 353 7.68 -9.28 41.23
CA GLU A 353 7.49 -8.95 42.67
C GLU A 353 6.93 -10.13 43.43
N LYS A 354 5.83 -10.72 42.95
CA LYS A 354 5.08 -11.73 43.70
C LYS A 354 5.77 -13.10 43.69
N LYS A 355 6.42 -13.50 42.60
CA LYS A 355 7.02 -14.82 42.45
C LYS A 355 8.49 -14.86 42.85
N LEU A 356 9.24 -13.80 42.59
CA LEU A 356 10.68 -13.77 42.85
C LEU A 356 11.07 -12.88 44.03
N GLY A 357 10.10 -12.16 44.65
CA GLY A 357 10.32 -11.34 45.84
C GLY A 357 11.10 -10.06 45.62
N TYR A 358 11.23 -9.60 44.37
CA TYR A 358 11.87 -8.31 44.07
C TYR A 358 11.00 -7.17 44.56
N MET A 359 11.56 -6.16 45.25
CA MET A 359 10.85 -5.01 45.75
C MET A 359 10.77 -3.89 44.67
N LEU A 360 10.03 -4.14 43.58
CA LEU A 360 9.93 -3.23 42.44
C LEU A 360 8.86 -2.15 42.62
N GLY A 361 8.01 -2.26 43.62
CA GLY A 361 6.87 -1.35 43.86
C GLY A 361 7.27 0.09 44.16
N GLN A 362 8.51 0.33 44.61
CA GLN A 362 9.03 1.66 44.93
C GLN A 362 10.19 2.08 44.00
N GLU A 363 10.40 1.38 42.91
CA GLU A 363 11.48 1.64 41.97
C GLU A 363 10.91 2.19 40.64
N ASP A 364 11.62 3.14 40.04
CA ASP A 364 11.40 3.56 38.66
C ASP A 364 11.89 2.48 37.72
N ILE A 365 11.08 2.12 36.73
CA ILE A 365 11.41 1.06 35.77
C ILE A 365 11.27 1.60 34.33
N TYR A 366 12.33 1.43 33.56
CA TYR A 366 12.40 1.80 32.16
C TYR A 366 12.71 0.55 31.34
N ILE A 367 11.90 0.28 30.31
CA ILE A 367 12.09 -0.84 29.40
C ILE A 367 12.16 -0.30 27.97
N ASN A 368 13.17 -0.71 27.21
CA ASN A 368 13.38 -0.29 25.86
C ASN A 368 13.76 -1.48 24.99
N VAL A 369 13.18 -1.56 23.79
CA VAL A 369 13.60 -2.50 22.74
C VAL A 369 14.49 -1.76 21.76
N ALA A 370 15.72 -2.22 21.61
CA ALA A 370 16.67 -1.62 20.70
C ALA A 370 16.18 -1.74 19.24
N GLY A 371 16.47 -0.71 18.43
CA GLY A 371 16.10 -0.68 17.02
C GLY A 371 14.66 -0.26 16.73
N GLY A 372 13.86 0.12 17.76
CA GLY A 372 12.50 0.64 17.59
C GLY A 372 11.47 -0.40 17.14
N ILE A 373 11.79 -1.68 17.27
CA ILE A 373 10.86 -2.79 16.98
C ILE A 373 9.87 -2.94 18.12
N LYS A 374 8.61 -3.20 17.79
CA LYS A 374 7.59 -3.55 18.80
C LYS A 374 7.62 -5.04 19.05
N VAL A 375 7.68 -5.42 20.32
CA VAL A 375 7.60 -6.81 20.78
C VAL A 375 6.17 -7.08 21.20
N GLU A 376 5.41 -7.76 20.34
CA GLU A 376 4.00 -8.13 20.60
C GLU A 376 3.84 -9.61 20.95
N GLU A 377 4.84 -10.42 20.65
CA GLU A 377 4.80 -11.85 20.86
C GLU A 377 4.99 -12.23 22.34
N PRO A 378 4.08 -13.05 22.93
CA PRO A 378 4.19 -13.49 24.34
C PRO A 378 5.45 -14.30 24.65
N GLY A 379 6.02 -14.97 23.67
CA GLY A 379 7.25 -15.78 23.84
C GLY A 379 8.49 -14.97 24.18
N ALA A 380 8.42 -13.63 24.09
CA ALA A 380 9.53 -12.74 24.42
C ALA A 380 9.53 -12.24 25.89
N ASP A 381 8.52 -12.59 26.70
CA ASP A 381 8.35 -12.18 28.11
C ASP A 381 9.34 -12.80 29.10
#